data_2b579d17f247ad7782ffb4ef8c471b50
#
_entry.id   2b579d17f247ad7782ffb4ef8c471b50
#
_cell.length_a   1.000
_cell.length_b   1.000
_cell.length_c   1.000
_cell.angle_alpha   90.00
_cell.angle_beta   90.00
_cell.angle_gamma   90.00
#
_symmetry.space_group_name_H-M   'P 1'
#
loop_
_entity.id
_entity.type
_entity.pdbx_description
1 polymer ?
#
loop_
_entity_poly.entity_id
_entity_poly.type
_entity_poly.pdbx_seq_one_letter_code
_entity_poly.pdbx_strand_id
1 'polypeptide(L)'
;MTVPSLNTDWINNRLTEHILGHDIDFYKLFAALKTNLTNCYFLESLSLPRHQDRYYAIGFEPDIIFAAKGNNMSLSGEADIIATTTGVKNQTKVTYELDNPYEFLRKQFDFNATCDPHQGGLIGYVCHEAVNYFEPSLNLTEHDDFSTFKFGLYTDGLLYDTTTGTLTYYYFHKDRSEQVKSILADLDNYEIPTELESVKFTGHSVSKEEFIKSVERTKEKIRQGYSFQAEVGFKSHYEIKGDKLAIYNKLRQINPSPYMFYVKFGQEELLGASPEILISCKQNMILTTPTAGTTVRGKTYDEDVQLARKLLSDPKEIAEHNMLVDLHRNDISRVCQPGTVKISDLMYIIKFSHVQHIVSDVVGFLDNSKNAFDVLATILPGGVVTGAPKIETIKIIDENENMPRGPYGGAVGRFSMSGDCDFCLPIRSIFCYGDKCYAQTSAGVVYDSVPEKEYAEVTHKLAAMKQALEELGGI
;
A
#
# COMPACT_ATOMS: atom_id res chain seq x y z
N MET A 1 18.14 -23.70 -14.42
CA MET A 1 16.98 -24.58 -14.10
C MET A 1 15.81 -24.12 -14.95
N THR A 2 14.99 -25.04 -15.46
CA THR A 2 13.75 -24.64 -16.15
C THR A 2 12.84 -23.97 -15.13
N VAL A 3 12.40 -22.74 -15.41
CA VAL A 3 11.42 -22.01 -14.59
C VAL A 3 10.16 -22.89 -14.51
N PRO A 4 9.66 -23.22 -13.30
CA PRO A 4 8.46 -24.03 -13.18
C PRO A 4 7.26 -23.29 -13.78
N SER A 5 6.38 -24.00 -14.48
CA SER A 5 5.07 -23.48 -14.84
C SER A 5 4.08 -23.87 -13.76
N LEU A 6 3.29 -22.90 -13.28
CA LEU A 6 2.22 -23.18 -12.34
C LEU A 6 0.97 -23.62 -13.12
N ASN A 7 0.29 -24.64 -12.62
CA ASN A 7 -1.05 -24.94 -13.10
C ASN A 7 -2.06 -24.08 -12.37
N THR A 8 -2.70 -23.14 -13.08
CA THR A 8 -3.74 -22.24 -12.57
C THR A 8 -5.13 -22.60 -13.09
N ASP A 9 -5.29 -23.69 -13.84
CA ASP A 9 -6.57 -24.11 -14.45
C ASP A 9 -7.65 -24.45 -13.41
N TRP A 10 -7.24 -24.77 -12.16
CA TRP A 10 -8.16 -25.02 -11.06
C TRP A 10 -8.84 -23.74 -10.55
N ILE A 11 -8.30 -22.55 -10.86
CA ILE A 11 -8.95 -21.29 -10.59
C ILE A 11 -10.10 -21.14 -11.57
N ASN A 12 -11.29 -21.47 -11.10
CA ASN A 12 -12.49 -21.36 -11.92
C ASN A 12 -12.79 -19.90 -12.19
N ASN A 13 -12.89 -19.49 -13.45
CA ASN A 13 -13.29 -18.12 -13.83
C ASN A 13 -14.81 -17.87 -13.65
N ARG A 14 -15.56 -18.86 -13.14
CA ARG A 14 -16.99 -18.73 -12.92
C ARG A 14 -17.27 -18.25 -11.49
N LEU A 15 -17.63 -17.00 -11.39
CA LEU A 15 -18.05 -16.36 -10.15
C LEU A 15 -19.43 -16.90 -9.68
N THR A 16 -19.54 -17.18 -8.38
CA THR A 16 -20.80 -17.40 -7.69
C THR A 16 -20.93 -16.39 -6.55
N GLU A 17 -22.13 -15.82 -6.38
CA GLU A 17 -22.41 -14.79 -5.40
C GLU A 17 -23.63 -15.15 -4.55
N HIS A 18 -23.57 -14.83 -3.27
CA HIS A 18 -24.64 -14.96 -2.30
C HIS A 18 -24.84 -13.64 -1.55
N ILE A 19 -25.99 -13.02 -1.65
CA ILE A 19 -26.35 -11.89 -0.79
C ILE A 19 -26.59 -12.43 0.62
N LEU A 20 -25.84 -11.94 1.59
CA LEU A 20 -25.92 -12.37 2.99
C LEU A 20 -26.75 -11.43 3.86
N GLY A 21 -26.96 -10.20 3.43
CA GLY A 21 -27.75 -9.22 4.18
C GLY A 21 -27.57 -7.80 3.69
N HIS A 22 -28.18 -6.87 4.43
CA HIS A 22 -28.10 -5.44 4.19
C HIS A 22 -27.77 -4.70 5.49
N ASP A 23 -27.14 -3.54 5.38
CA ASP A 23 -26.83 -2.63 6.49
C ASP A 23 -26.06 -3.28 7.66
N ILE A 24 -25.18 -4.23 7.33
CA ILE A 24 -24.31 -4.92 8.28
C ILE A 24 -23.15 -4.00 8.64
N ASP A 25 -22.76 -3.95 9.93
CA ASP A 25 -21.48 -3.35 10.33
C ASP A 25 -20.31 -4.20 9.79
N PHE A 26 -19.85 -3.81 8.60
CA PHE A 26 -18.85 -4.56 7.86
C PHE A 26 -17.48 -4.56 8.55
N TYR A 27 -17.14 -3.47 9.28
CA TYR A 27 -15.93 -3.43 10.08
C TYR A 27 -16.01 -4.36 11.29
N LYS A 28 -17.15 -4.40 11.98
CA LYS A 28 -17.38 -5.35 13.08
C LYS A 28 -17.32 -6.79 12.59
N LEU A 29 -17.84 -7.07 11.39
CA LEU A 29 -17.74 -8.39 10.76
C LEU A 29 -16.28 -8.76 10.49
N PHE A 30 -15.46 -7.83 9.96
CA PHE A 30 -14.03 -8.08 9.79
C PHE A 30 -13.34 -8.38 11.13
N ALA A 31 -13.63 -7.59 12.17
CA ALA A 31 -13.06 -7.77 13.49
C ALA A 31 -13.38 -9.16 14.09
N ALA A 32 -14.62 -9.61 13.93
CA ALA A 32 -15.05 -10.94 14.38
C ALA A 32 -14.38 -12.08 13.57
N LEU A 33 -14.32 -11.95 12.25
CA LEU A 33 -13.64 -12.91 11.37
C LEU A 33 -12.16 -13.04 11.73
N LYS A 34 -11.45 -11.90 11.86
CA LYS A 34 -10.02 -11.82 12.10
C LYS A 34 -9.56 -12.59 13.35
N THR A 35 -10.40 -12.70 14.37
CA THR A 35 -10.05 -13.34 15.65
C THR A 35 -9.51 -14.77 15.45
N ASN A 36 -10.02 -15.50 14.46
CA ASN A 36 -9.65 -16.89 14.18
C ASN A 36 -8.82 -17.07 12.91
N LEU A 37 -8.36 -15.98 12.28
CA LEU A 37 -7.65 -16.02 11.00
C LEU A 37 -6.16 -15.78 11.15
N THR A 38 -5.38 -16.59 10.46
CA THR A 38 -3.93 -16.39 10.33
C THR A 38 -3.61 -15.38 9.22
N ASN A 39 -4.38 -15.42 8.13
CA ASN A 39 -4.16 -14.59 6.96
C ASN A 39 -5.47 -13.94 6.53
N CYS A 40 -5.48 -12.63 6.44
CA CYS A 40 -6.68 -11.88 6.01
C CYS A 40 -6.30 -10.48 5.52
N TYR A 41 -7.25 -9.87 4.82
CA TYR A 41 -7.18 -8.44 4.53
C TYR A 41 -8.53 -7.77 4.73
N PHE A 42 -8.46 -6.46 4.99
CA PHE A 42 -9.59 -5.54 4.96
C PHE A 42 -9.19 -4.28 4.21
N LEU A 43 -9.95 -3.95 3.17
CA LEU A 43 -9.77 -2.74 2.37
C LEU A 43 -11.06 -1.94 2.40
N GLU A 44 -10.98 -0.67 2.80
CA GLU A 44 -12.11 0.26 2.85
C GLU A 44 -11.69 1.69 2.48
N SER A 45 -12.66 2.54 2.19
CA SER A 45 -12.48 3.94 1.87
C SER A 45 -13.37 4.80 2.77
N LEU A 46 -12.77 5.59 3.67
CA LEU A 46 -13.50 6.36 4.70
C LEU A 46 -13.57 7.85 4.44
N SER A 47 -12.88 8.37 3.46
CA SER A 47 -12.98 9.77 3.04
C SER A 47 -13.37 9.85 1.58
N LEU A 48 -13.93 10.99 1.16
CA LEU A 48 -14.47 11.20 -0.18
C LEU A 48 -13.47 11.93 -1.09
N PRO A 49 -12.43 11.28 -1.63
CA PRO A 49 -11.75 11.82 -2.78
C PRO A 49 -12.53 11.49 -4.04
N ARG A 50 -12.20 12.21 -5.12
CA ARG A 50 -12.86 12.14 -6.43
C ARG A 50 -12.88 10.75 -7.09
N HIS A 51 -12.02 9.83 -6.61
CA HIS A 51 -11.82 8.47 -7.15
C HIS A 51 -12.13 7.38 -6.12
N GLN A 52 -13.06 7.63 -5.20
CA GLN A 52 -13.40 6.68 -4.15
C GLN A 52 -14.01 5.40 -4.72
N ASP A 53 -13.54 4.27 -4.20
CA ASP A 53 -14.19 3.00 -4.44
C ASP A 53 -15.52 2.90 -3.66
N ARG A 54 -16.53 2.40 -4.35
CA ARG A 54 -17.87 2.14 -3.80
C ARG A 54 -17.87 0.96 -2.83
N TYR A 55 -16.90 0.06 -2.98
CA TYR A 55 -16.91 -1.22 -2.31
C TYR A 55 -15.84 -1.33 -1.24
N TYR A 56 -16.20 -1.94 -0.10
CA TYR A 56 -15.27 -2.43 0.89
C TYR A 56 -15.10 -3.94 0.72
N ALA A 57 -13.89 -4.47 0.97
CA ALA A 57 -13.59 -5.87 0.72
C ALA A 57 -12.88 -6.53 1.90
N ILE A 58 -13.29 -7.76 2.22
CA ILE A 58 -12.63 -8.67 3.15
C ILE A 58 -12.25 -9.94 2.42
N GLY A 59 -10.98 -10.38 2.56
CA GLY A 59 -10.54 -11.72 2.22
C GLY A 59 -9.96 -12.42 3.43
N PHE A 60 -10.09 -13.74 3.44
CA PHE A 60 -9.64 -14.57 4.55
C PHE A 60 -9.10 -15.90 4.05
N GLU A 61 -8.03 -16.39 4.70
CA GLU A 61 -7.31 -17.62 4.41
C GLU A 61 -7.16 -17.91 2.90
N PRO A 62 -6.20 -17.25 2.25
CA PRO A 62 -5.98 -17.36 0.80
C PRO A 62 -5.61 -18.80 0.42
N ASP A 63 -5.99 -19.24 -0.77
CA ASP A 63 -5.67 -20.58 -1.26
C ASP A 63 -4.16 -20.81 -1.39
N ILE A 64 -3.42 -19.79 -1.84
CA ILE A 64 -1.96 -19.80 -1.92
C ILE A 64 -1.41 -18.45 -1.46
N ILE A 65 -0.33 -18.49 -0.68
CA ILE A 65 0.49 -17.32 -0.37
C ILE A 65 1.78 -17.40 -1.20
N PHE A 66 2.04 -16.39 -1.98
CA PHE A 66 3.27 -16.14 -2.72
C PHE A 66 4.13 -15.15 -1.95
N ALA A 67 5.33 -15.53 -1.56
CA ALA A 67 6.25 -14.64 -0.86
C ALA A 67 7.64 -14.74 -1.47
N ALA A 68 8.26 -13.58 -1.73
CA ALA A 68 9.62 -13.53 -2.25
C ALA A 68 10.55 -12.75 -1.32
N LYS A 69 11.78 -13.22 -1.22
CA LYS A 69 12.90 -12.52 -0.58
C LYS A 69 14.17 -12.78 -1.40
N GLY A 70 14.74 -11.74 -1.99
CA GLY A 70 15.77 -11.88 -3.01
C GLY A 70 15.31 -12.77 -4.15
N ASN A 71 16.13 -13.72 -4.51
CA ASN A 71 15.85 -14.68 -5.57
C ASN A 71 15.00 -15.87 -5.10
N ASN A 72 14.69 -15.95 -3.80
CA ASN A 72 13.91 -17.06 -3.25
C ASN A 72 12.42 -16.70 -3.24
N MET A 73 11.61 -17.53 -3.87
CA MET A 73 10.17 -17.43 -3.88
C MET A 73 9.54 -18.67 -3.27
N SER A 74 8.67 -18.49 -2.29
CA SER A 74 7.90 -19.56 -1.68
C SER A 74 6.42 -19.46 -2.03
N LEU A 75 5.82 -20.63 -2.26
CA LEU A 75 4.38 -20.84 -2.38
C LEU A 75 3.94 -21.69 -1.20
N SER A 76 2.93 -21.22 -0.45
CA SER A 76 2.38 -21.97 0.69
C SER A 76 0.86 -21.96 0.66
N GLY A 77 0.24 -23.10 1.03
CA GLY A 77 -1.20 -23.31 1.04
C GLY A 77 -1.56 -24.74 1.45
N GLU A 78 -2.82 -25.12 1.28
CA GLU A 78 -3.23 -26.51 1.51
C GLU A 78 -2.47 -27.49 0.59
N ALA A 79 -2.13 -28.68 1.09
CA ALA A 79 -1.27 -29.63 0.36
C ALA A 79 -1.82 -30.04 -1.01
N ASP A 80 -3.15 -30.17 -1.13
CA ASP A 80 -3.80 -30.55 -2.38
C ASP A 80 -3.77 -29.39 -3.40
N ILE A 81 -3.91 -28.15 -2.94
CA ILE A 81 -3.80 -26.97 -3.80
C ILE A 81 -2.35 -26.80 -4.26
N ILE A 82 -1.37 -26.94 -3.36
CA ILE A 82 0.05 -26.90 -3.71
C ILE A 82 0.39 -28.02 -4.71
N ALA A 83 -0.11 -29.25 -4.48
CA ALA A 83 0.12 -30.37 -5.40
C ALA A 83 -0.49 -30.11 -6.79
N THR A 84 -1.70 -29.58 -6.85
CA THR A 84 -2.38 -29.24 -8.10
C THR A 84 -1.66 -28.13 -8.86
N THR A 85 -1.21 -27.10 -8.14
CA THR A 85 -0.56 -25.94 -8.73
C THR A 85 0.87 -26.20 -9.19
N THR A 86 1.65 -26.94 -8.40
CA THR A 86 3.11 -27.10 -8.62
C THR A 86 3.52 -28.50 -9.11
N GLY A 87 2.63 -29.50 -9.01
CA GLY A 87 2.94 -30.90 -9.20
C GLY A 87 3.66 -31.56 -8.02
N VAL A 88 4.01 -30.81 -6.96
CA VAL A 88 4.74 -31.34 -5.78
C VAL A 88 3.74 -31.83 -4.76
N LYS A 89 3.71 -33.15 -4.51
CA LYS A 89 2.75 -33.78 -3.61
C LYS A 89 3.18 -33.78 -2.15
N ASN A 90 2.19 -33.79 -1.25
CA ASN A 90 2.36 -33.93 0.20
C ASN A 90 3.21 -32.80 0.83
N GLN A 91 3.16 -31.60 0.27
CA GLN A 91 3.82 -30.42 0.83
C GLN A 91 2.82 -29.27 0.90
N THR A 92 2.88 -28.50 1.99
CA THR A 92 2.14 -27.26 2.20
C THR A 92 2.96 -26.02 1.82
N LYS A 93 4.24 -26.21 1.50
CA LYS A 93 5.16 -25.13 1.08
C LYS A 93 6.18 -25.68 0.08
N VAL A 94 6.37 -24.93 -1.00
CA VAL A 94 7.41 -25.15 -2.02
C VAL A 94 8.21 -23.86 -2.19
N THR A 95 9.53 -23.98 -2.37
CA THR A 95 10.41 -22.84 -2.59
C THR A 95 11.18 -23.02 -3.89
N TYR A 96 11.28 -21.95 -4.65
CA TYR A 96 12.04 -21.87 -5.89
C TYR A 96 13.11 -20.78 -5.78
N GLU A 97 14.28 -21.04 -6.33
CA GLU A 97 15.28 -20.00 -6.58
C GLU A 97 15.10 -19.52 -8.03
N LEU A 98 14.81 -18.23 -8.19
CA LEU A 98 14.43 -17.61 -9.46
C LEU A 98 15.32 -16.38 -9.70
N ASP A 99 15.65 -16.10 -10.95
CA ASP A 99 16.40 -14.89 -11.30
C ASP A 99 15.59 -13.62 -10.96
N ASN A 100 14.28 -13.66 -11.18
CA ASN A 100 13.36 -12.58 -10.86
C ASN A 100 11.98 -13.14 -10.44
N PRO A 101 11.70 -13.24 -9.12
CA PRO A 101 10.42 -13.70 -8.60
C PRO A 101 9.20 -12.90 -9.05
N TYR A 102 9.33 -11.58 -9.24
CA TYR A 102 8.22 -10.74 -9.69
C TYR A 102 7.86 -11.03 -11.16
N GLU A 103 8.85 -11.12 -12.01
CA GLU A 103 8.66 -11.50 -13.42
C GLU A 103 8.09 -12.91 -13.55
N PHE A 104 8.44 -13.81 -12.61
CA PHE A 104 7.83 -15.12 -12.54
C PHE A 104 6.31 -15.00 -12.32
N LEU A 105 5.85 -14.25 -11.28
CA LEU A 105 4.41 -14.03 -11.05
C LEU A 105 3.71 -13.41 -12.26
N ARG A 106 4.32 -12.39 -12.85
CA ARG A 106 3.80 -11.72 -14.04
C ARG A 106 3.47 -12.68 -15.18
N LYS A 107 4.29 -13.73 -15.35
CA LYS A 107 4.12 -14.75 -16.41
C LYS A 107 3.12 -15.86 -16.04
N GLN A 108 2.85 -16.09 -14.74
CA GLN A 108 1.93 -17.14 -14.30
C GLN A 108 0.48 -16.69 -14.32
N PHE A 109 0.21 -15.38 -14.15
CA PHE A 109 -1.14 -14.87 -14.00
C PHE A 109 -1.53 -13.93 -15.15
N ASP A 110 -2.56 -14.35 -15.87
CA ASP A 110 -3.27 -13.55 -16.90
C ASP A 110 -4.76 -13.55 -16.52
N PHE A 111 -5.06 -12.75 -15.49
CA PHE A 111 -6.41 -12.64 -14.95
C PHE A 111 -7.33 -11.92 -15.94
N ASN A 112 -8.51 -12.50 -16.22
CA ASN A 112 -9.48 -11.97 -17.17
C ASN A 112 -10.93 -12.40 -16.84
N ALA A 113 -11.21 -12.73 -15.58
CA ALA A 113 -12.53 -13.13 -15.15
C ALA A 113 -13.54 -11.97 -15.31
N THR A 114 -14.78 -12.31 -15.66
CA THR A 114 -15.88 -11.33 -15.67
C THR A 114 -16.40 -11.18 -14.24
N CYS A 115 -15.86 -10.22 -13.50
CA CYS A 115 -16.23 -9.94 -12.11
C CYS A 115 -15.96 -8.47 -11.76
N ASP A 116 -16.44 -8.02 -10.60
CA ASP A 116 -16.06 -6.74 -10.05
C ASP A 116 -14.55 -6.76 -9.68
N PRO A 117 -13.79 -5.68 -9.91
CA PRO A 117 -12.37 -5.60 -9.56
C PRO A 117 -12.06 -5.86 -8.07
N HIS A 118 -13.04 -5.82 -7.18
CA HIS A 118 -12.88 -6.12 -5.76
C HIS A 118 -13.07 -7.60 -5.41
N GLN A 119 -13.45 -8.43 -6.37
CA GLN A 119 -13.74 -9.84 -6.18
C GLN A 119 -12.53 -10.71 -6.48
N GLY A 120 -11.74 -11.00 -5.45
CA GLY A 120 -10.60 -11.93 -5.52
C GLY A 120 -9.38 -11.39 -6.26
N GLY A 121 -8.38 -12.26 -6.36
CA GLY A 121 -7.09 -11.97 -6.98
C GLY A 121 -5.91 -12.14 -6.04
N LEU A 122 -4.79 -11.53 -6.41
CA LEU A 122 -3.58 -11.47 -5.58
C LEU A 122 -3.62 -10.17 -4.76
N ILE A 123 -3.88 -10.29 -3.46
CA ILE A 123 -3.95 -9.15 -2.54
C ILE A 123 -2.79 -9.24 -1.55
N GLY A 124 -2.11 -8.11 -1.32
CA GLY A 124 -0.99 -8.07 -0.41
C GLY A 124 -0.15 -6.79 -0.53
N TYR A 125 1.16 -6.96 -0.43
CA TYR A 125 2.09 -5.82 -0.43
C TYR A 125 3.36 -6.09 -1.22
N VAL A 126 4.01 -5.00 -1.62
CA VAL A 126 5.35 -4.96 -2.21
C VAL A 126 6.19 -3.97 -1.42
N CYS A 127 7.40 -4.36 -1.02
CA CYS A 127 8.35 -3.48 -0.33
C CYS A 127 9.03 -2.51 -1.31
N HIS A 128 9.57 -1.43 -0.77
CA HIS A 128 10.39 -0.47 -1.49
C HIS A 128 11.57 -1.14 -2.23
N GLU A 129 12.21 -2.11 -1.59
CA GLU A 129 13.36 -2.84 -2.12
C GLU A 129 13.03 -3.75 -3.32
N ALA A 130 11.74 -3.95 -3.63
CA ALA A 130 11.34 -4.66 -4.84
C ALA A 130 11.80 -3.98 -6.14
N VAL A 131 12.21 -2.71 -6.05
CA VAL A 131 12.87 -2.00 -7.17
C VAL A 131 14.09 -2.76 -7.71
N ASN A 132 14.77 -3.57 -6.88
CA ASN A 132 15.86 -4.43 -7.32
C ASN A 132 15.45 -5.40 -8.44
N TYR A 133 14.17 -5.79 -8.53
CA TYR A 133 13.65 -6.63 -9.61
C TYR A 133 13.47 -5.89 -10.94
N PHE A 134 13.38 -4.56 -10.90
CA PHE A 134 13.03 -3.73 -12.05
C PHE A 134 14.23 -2.92 -12.56
N GLU A 135 15.17 -2.57 -11.65
CA GLU A 135 16.33 -1.75 -11.92
C GLU A 135 17.61 -2.44 -11.44
N PRO A 136 18.25 -3.28 -12.30
CA PRO A 136 19.41 -4.09 -11.93
C PRO A 136 20.65 -3.26 -11.50
N SER A 137 20.64 -1.95 -11.76
CA SER A 137 21.71 -1.02 -11.31
C SER A 137 21.62 -0.70 -9.82
N LEU A 138 20.50 -1.01 -9.17
CA LEU A 138 20.27 -0.90 -7.74
C LEU A 138 20.57 -2.25 -7.08
N ASN A 139 21.00 -2.21 -5.83
CA ASN A 139 21.23 -3.40 -5.01
C ASN A 139 20.91 -3.05 -3.56
N LEU A 140 19.66 -2.64 -3.32
CA LEU A 140 19.19 -2.28 -1.99
C LEU A 140 19.19 -3.49 -1.08
N THR A 141 19.55 -3.30 0.19
CA THR A 141 19.47 -4.33 1.22
C THR A 141 18.01 -4.61 1.53
N GLU A 142 17.61 -5.88 1.51
CA GLU A 142 16.25 -6.28 1.82
C GLU A 142 15.94 -6.18 3.31
N HIS A 143 14.67 -5.92 3.63
CA HIS A 143 14.20 -5.85 5.01
C HIS A 143 14.27 -7.22 5.70
N ASP A 144 14.75 -7.27 6.95
CA ASP A 144 14.95 -8.54 7.68
C ASP A 144 13.64 -9.29 7.95
N ASP A 145 12.61 -8.57 8.40
CA ASP A 145 11.36 -9.15 8.90
C ASP A 145 10.29 -9.30 7.79
N PHE A 146 10.29 -8.44 6.75
CA PHE A 146 9.30 -8.45 5.68
C PHE A 146 9.83 -9.10 4.40
N SER A 147 8.96 -9.82 3.69
CA SER A 147 9.25 -10.31 2.35
C SER A 147 9.36 -9.13 1.37
N THR A 148 10.17 -9.25 0.31
CA THR A 148 10.27 -8.22 -0.75
C THR A 148 8.90 -7.97 -1.41
N PHE A 149 8.11 -9.02 -1.56
CA PHE A 149 6.65 -8.94 -1.75
C PHE A 149 5.97 -10.15 -1.12
N LYS A 150 4.70 -9.98 -0.75
CA LYS A 150 3.84 -11.07 -0.31
C LYS A 150 2.41 -10.84 -0.78
N PHE A 151 1.86 -11.84 -1.48
CA PHE A 151 0.49 -11.84 -1.98
C PHE A 151 -0.23 -13.12 -1.59
N GLY A 152 -1.45 -13.00 -1.10
CA GLY A 152 -2.39 -14.11 -1.01
C GLY A 152 -3.24 -14.18 -2.27
N LEU A 153 -3.42 -15.36 -2.84
CA LEU A 153 -4.40 -15.64 -3.87
C LEU A 153 -5.74 -15.94 -3.18
N TYR A 154 -6.65 -14.97 -3.25
CA TYR A 154 -7.98 -15.08 -2.67
C TYR A 154 -8.99 -15.40 -3.78
N THR A 155 -9.62 -16.56 -3.72
CA THR A 155 -10.66 -16.96 -4.66
C THR A 155 -12.06 -16.88 -4.07
N ASP A 156 -12.19 -16.41 -2.84
CA ASP A 156 -13.45 -16.04 -2.20
C ASP A 156 -13.27 -14.87 -1.23
N GLY A 157 -14.38 -14.26 -0.83
CA GLY A 157 -14.34 -13.14 0.11
C GLY A 157 -15.71 -12.48 0.27
N LEU A 158 -15.68 -11.34 0.92
CA LEU A 158 -16.84 -10.51 1.19
C LEU A 158 -16.69 -9.14 0.53
N LEU A 159 -17.78 -8.70 -0.09
CA LEU A 159 -17.88 -7.38 -0.70
C LEU A 159 -19.07 -6.63 -0.08
N TYR A 160 -18.83 -5.41 0.35
CA TYR A 160 -19.87 -4.53 0.88
C TYR A 160 -20.05 -3.31 -0.01
N ASP A 161 -21.22 -3.17 -0.60
CA ASP A 161 -21.61 -2.02 -1.40
C ASP A 161 -22.09 -0.88 -0.47
N THR A 162 -21.28 0.16 -0.32
CA THR A 162 -21.60 1.29 0.56
C THR A 162 -22.79 2.13 0.10
N THR A 163 -23.20 2.01 -1.17
CA THR A 163 -24.34 2.74 -1.74
C THR A 163 -25.67 2.06 -1.44
N THR A 164 -25.69 0.72 -1.51
CA THR A 164 -26.90 -0.08 -1.31
C THR A 164 -26.96 -0.74 0.06
N GLY A 165 -25.86 -0.70 0.84
CA GLY A 165 -25.74 -1.43 2.10
C GLY A 165 -25.67 -2.95 1.94
N THR A 166 -25.47 -3.47 0.71
CA THR A 166 -25.55 -4.89 0.42
C THR A 166 -24.25 -5.60 0.77
N LEU A 167 -24.33 -6.64 1.59
CA LEU A 167 -23.26 -7.58 1.88
C LEU A 167 -23.36 -8.79 0.95
N THR A 168 -22.34 -9.02 0.15
CA THR A 168 -22.22 -10.15 -0.78
C THR A 168 -21.03 -11.02 -0.40
N TYR A 169 -21.24 -12.33 -0.26
CA TYR A 169 -20.18 -13.33 -0.27
C TYR A 169 -20.01 -13.84 -1.69
N TYR A 170 -18.79 -13.92 -2.17
CA TYR A 170 -18.47 -14.44 -3.51
C TYR A 170 -17.40 -15.52 -3.43
N TYR A 171 -17.41 -16.44 -4.41
CA TYR A 171 -16.35 -17.44 -4.58
C TYR A 171 -16.20 -17.87 -6.04
N PHE A 172 -14.97 -18.27 -6.38
CA PHE A 172 -14.59 -18.87 -7.65
C PHE A 172 -14.29 -20.36 -7.53
N HIS A 173 -13.78 -20.80 -6.37
CA HIS A 173 -13.30 -22.17 -6.16
C HIS A 173 -14.02 -22.86 -4.99
N LYS A 174 -13.88 -22.36 -3.78
CA LYS A 174 -14.35 -23.01 -2.54
C LYS A 174 -15.45 -22.17 -1.88
N ASP A 175 -16.60 -22.78 -1.63
CA ASP A 175 -17.69 -22.13 -0.88
C ASP A 175 -17.45 -22.26 0.63
N ARG A 176 -17.27 -21.11 1.30
CA ARG A 176 -17.15 -20.97 2.76
C ARG A 176 -18.29 -20.13 3.36
N SER A 177 -19.40 -19.96 2.62
CA SER A 177 -20.51 -19.10 3.04
C SER A 177 -21.13 -19.49 4.38
N GLU A 178 -21.20 -20.76 4.73
CA GLU A 178 -21.73 -21.22 6.01
C GLU A 178 -20.87 -20.78 7.21
N GLN A 179 -19.56 -20.72 7.04
CA GLN A 179 -18.67 -20.17 8.08
C GLN A 179 -18.96 -18.69 8.32
N VAL A 180 -19.14 -17.92 7.27
CA VAL A 180 -19.47 -16.49 7.37
C VAL A 180 -20.85 -16.29 7.99
N LYS A 181 -21.86 -17.08 7.60
CA LYS A 181 -23.21 -17.03 8.17
C LYS A 181 -23.21 -17.33 9.67
N SER A 182 -22.39 -18.29 10.11
CA SER A 182 -22.23 -18.60 11.55
C SER A 182 -21.70 -17.41 12.34
N ILE A 183 -20.72 -16.68 11.78
CA ILE A 183 -20.18 -15.48 12.44
C ILE A 183 -21.20 -14.34 12.43
N LEU A 184 -21.93 -14.15 11.32
CA LEU A 184 -22.98 -13.14 11.21
C LEU A 184 -24.09 -13.36 12.26
N ALA A 185 -24.43 -14.62 12.55
CA ALA A 185 -25.47 -14.96 13.53
C ALA A 185 -25.10 -14.55 14.97
N ASP A 186 -23.81 -14.41 15.29
CA ASP A 186 -23.32 -14.00 16.61
C ASP A 186 -22.66 -12.62 16.61
N LEU A 187 -22.76 -11.89 15.52
CA LEU A 187 -22.05 -10.62 15.33
C LEU A 187 -22.42 -9.55 16.35
N ASP A 188 -23.68 -9.51 16.80
CA ASP A 188 -24.14 -8.51 17.79
C ASP A 188 -23.40 -8.63 19.12
N ASN A 189 -23.00 -9.84 19.51
CA ASN A 189 -22.29 -10.14 20.75
C ASN A 189 -20.78 -9.88 20.70
N TYR A 190 -20.23 -9.61 19.49
CA TYR A 190 -18.80 -9.37 19.33
C TYR A 190 -18.44 -7.93 19.73
N GLU A 191 -17.36 -7.78 20.49
CA GLU A 191 -16.77 -6.49 20.86
C GLU A 191 -15.48 -6.23 20.09
N ILE A 192 -15.39 -5.07 19.44
CA ILE A 192 -14.20 -4.65 18.68
C ILE A 192 -13.10 -4.29 19.68
N PRO A 193 -11.86 -4.81 19.53
CA PRO A 193 -10.73 -4.39 20.37
C PRO A 193 -10.48 -2.88 20.28
N THR A 194 -10.40 -2.23 21.45
CA THR A 194 -10.20 -0.78 21.58
C THR A 194 -8.93 -0.39 22.29
N GLU A 195 -8.25 -1.36 22.93
CA GLU A 195 -7.05 -1.15 23.74
C GLU A 195 -5.96 -2.15 23.36
N LEU A 196 -4.73 -1.80 23.68
CA LEU A 196 -3.56 -2.67 23.58
C LEU A 196 -3.11 -3.10 24.96
N GLU A 197 -2.51 -4.27 25.07
CA GLU A 197 -1.96 -4.76 26.36
C GLU A 197 -0.77 -3.88 26.81
N SER A 198 0.08 -3.49 25.88
CA SER A 198 1.18 -2.55 26.14
C SER A 198 1.72 -1.93 24.84
N VAL A 199 2.20 -0.70 24.96
CA VAL A 199 2.95 0.01 23.93
C VAL A 199 4.24 0.54 24.54
N LYS A 200 5.37 0.27 23.91
CA LYS A 200 6.67 0.78 24.32
C LYS A 200 7.38 1.38 23.12
N PHE A 201 7.64 2.67 23.15
CA PHE A 201 8.54 3.30 22.18
C PHE A 201 9.98 2.87 22.48
N THR A 202 10.68 2.31 21.49
CA THR A 202 12.04 1.78 21.64
C THR A 202 13.12 2.65 21.02
N GLY A 203 12.73 3.72 20.30
CA GLY A 203 13.65 4.71 19.73
C GLY A 203 13.39 5.00 18.27
N HIS A 204 14.18 5.92 17.74
CA HIS A 204 14.27 6.16 16.30
C HIS A 204 15.43 5.36 15.70
N SER A 205 15.34 5.07 14.40
CA SER A 205 16.41 4.37 13.67
C SER A 205 17.70 5.20 13.54
N VAL A 206 17.62 6.51 13.76
CA VAL A 206 18.72 7.46 13.63
C VAL A 206 18.60 8.56 14.68
N SER A 207 19.74 9.08 15.17
CA SER A 207 19.74 10.25 16.06
C SER A 207 19.42 11.53 15.28
N LYS A 208 19.04 12.60 16.00
CA LYS A 208 18.81 13.92 15.39
C LYS A 208 20.06 14.43 14.67
N GLU A 209 21.21 14.28 15.30
CA GLU A 209 22.50 14.73 14.77
C GLU A 209 22.87 13.99 13.48
N GLU A 210 22.61 12.66 13.41
CA GLU A 210 22.88 11.90 12.20
C GLU A 210 21.89 12.21 11.10
N PHE A 211 20.60 12.42 11.41
CA PHE A 211 19.62 12.86 10.42
C PHE A 211 19.99 14.22 9.82
N ILE A 212 20.41 15.19 10.65
CA ILE A 212 20.89 16.50 10.16
C ILE A 212 22.05 16.31 9.17
N LYS A 213 23.03 15.45 9.50
CA LYS A 213 24.13 15.13 8.58
C LYS A 213 23.65 14.47 7.29
N SER A 214 22.66 13.58 7.36
CA SER A 214 22.10 12.94 6.15
C SER A 214 21.44 13.96 5.24
N VAL A 215 20.70 14.93 5.78
CA VAL A 215 20.14 16.05 5.02
C VAL A 215 21.25 16.89 4.36
N GLU A 216 22.34 17.21 5.07
CA GLU A 216 23.46 17.95 4.48
C GLU A 216 24.16 17.15 3.35
N ARG A 217 24.37 15.85 3.52
CA ARG A 217 24.93 14.99 2.44
C ARG A 217 23.99 14.97 1.22
N THR A 218 22.67 14.88 1.45
CA THR A 218 21.67 14.93 0.39
C THR A 218 21.71 16.27 -0.36
N LYS A 219 21.76 17.39 0.37
CA LYS A 219 21.89 18.73 -0.22
C LYS A 219 23.15 18.86 -1.06
N GLU A 220 24.26 18.27 -0.63
CA GLU A 220 25.51 18.30 -1.41
C GLU A 220 25.35 17.53 -2.74
N LYS A 221 24.70 16.35 -2.73
CA LYS A 221 24.34 15.62 -3.97
C LYS A 221 23.44 16.45 -4.90
N ILE A 222 22.49 17.20 -4.34
CA ILE A 222 21.62 18.10 -5.10
C ILE A 222 22.44 19.27 -5.71
N ARG A 223 23.36 19.88 -4.97
CA ARG A 223 24.26 20.94 -5.46
C ARG A 223 25.15 20.46 -6.61
N GLN A 224 25.56 19.19 -6.56
CA GLN A 224 26.35 18.53 -7.60
C GLN A 224 25.51 18.14 -8.83
N GLY A 225 24.18 18.32 -8.79
CA GLY A 225 23.27 18.05 -9.90
C GLY A 225 22.81 16.59 -10.04
N TYR A 226 23.02 15.74 -9.02
CA TYR A 226 22.57 14.34 -9.06
C TYR A 226 21.05 14.20 -8.87
N SER A 227 20.43 15.11 -8.12
CA SER A 227 18.99 15.10 -7.86
C SER A 227 18.43 16.51 -7.76
N PHE A 228 17.13 16.68 -7.99
CA PHE A 228 16.40 17.92 -7.70
C PHE A 228 15.81 17.88 -6.30
N GLN A 229 15.32 16.70 -5.89
CA GLN A 229 14.70 16.44 -4.59
C GLN A 229 14.92 14.99 -4.20
N ALA A 230 15.16 14.73 -2.91
CA ALA A 230 15.22 13.39 -2.35
C ALA A 230 14.44 13.32 -1.02
N GLU A 231 13.60 12.32 -0.89
CA GLU A 231 12.80 12.03 0.32
C GLU A 231 13.64 11.24 1.33
N VAL A 232 14.17 11.90 2.35
CA VAL A 232 14.99 11.28 3.39
C VAL A 232 14.23 11.26 4.71
N GLY A 233 14.24 10.12 5.39
CA GLY A 233 13.46 9.92 6.60
C GLY A 233 14.08 8.98 7.61
N PHE A 234 13.26 8.57 8.59
CA PHE A 234 13.64 7.58 9.59
C PHE A 234 12.44 6.85 10.15
N LYS A 235 12.71 5.72 10.81
CA LYS A 235 11.73 4.89 11.51
C LYS A 235 11.61 5.27 12.98
N SER A 236 10.39 5.22 13.50
CA SER A 236 10.09 5.12 14.92
C SER A 236 9.74 3.66 15.24
N HIS A 237 10.49 3.05 16.13
CA HIS A 237 10.33 1.65 16.52
C HIS A 237 9.51 1.53 17.80
N TYR A 238 8.68 0.50 17.86
CA TYR A 238 7.80 0.19 18.98
C TYR A 238 7.83 -1.30 19.27
N GLU A 239 7.63 -1.65 20.52
CA GLU A 239 7.21 -2.98 20.98
C GLU A 239 5.74 -2.86 21.40
N ILE A 240 4.85 -3.60 20.71
CA ILE A 240 3.39 -3.49 20.88
C ILE A 240 2.82 -4.87 21.14
N LYS A 241 2.14 -5.07 22.29
CA LYS A 241 1.44 -6.29 22.63
C LYS A 241 -0.07 -6.08 22.59
N GLY A 242 -0.79 -7.14 22.27
CA GLY A 242 -2.24 -7.11 22.09
C GLY A 242 -2.67 -7.10 20.62
N ASP A 243 -3.98 -6.99 20.41
CA ASP A 243 -4.55 -7.03 19.07
C ASP A 243 -4.33 -5.71 18.32
N LYS A 244 -3.56 -5.76 17.23
CA LYS A 244 -3.22 -4.60 16.39
C LYS A 244 -4.46 -3.97 15.72
N LEU A 245 -5.61 -4.66 15.74
CA LEU A 245 -6.87 -4.08 15.26
C LEU A 245 -7.28 -2.83 16.04
N ALA A 246 -6.89 -2.73 17.34
CA ALA A 246 -7.09 -1.51 18.13
C ALA A 246 -6.41 -0.29 17.49
N ILE A 247 -5.20 -0.46 16.91
CA ILE A 247 -4.49 0.60 16.19
C ILE A 247 -5.27 1.00 14.95
N TYR A 248 -5.73 0.02 14.17
CA TYR A 248 -6.52 0.29 12.97
C TYR A 248 -7.82 1.02 13.30
N ASN A 249 -8.52 0.60 14.36
CA ASN A 249 -9.71 1.28 14.86
C ASN A 249 -9.43 2.74 15.23
N LYS A 250 -8.30 3.01 15.88
CA LYS A 250 -7.87 4.37 16.20
C LYS A 250 -7.59 5.18 14.95
N LEU A 251 -6.89 4.61 13.95
CA LEU A 251 -6.62 5.29 12.67
C LEU A 251 -7.91 5.65 11.92
N ARG A 252 -8.91 4.78 11.92
CA ARG A 252 -10.23 5.06 11.33
C ARG A 252 -10.87 6.31 11.93
N GLN A 253 -10.67 6.55 13.23
CA GLN A 253 -11.26 7.69 13.94
C GLN A 253 -10.49 9.00 13.72
N ILE A 254 -9.15 8.95 13.80
CA ILE A 254 -8.31 10.16 13.78
C ILE A 254 -7.87 10.58 12.37
N ASN A 255 -7.79 9.64 11.44
CA ASN A 255 -7.29 9.87 10.09
C ASN A 255 -8.06 9.06 9.04
N PRO A 256 -9.41 9.21 8.93
CA PRO A 256 -10.16 8.54 7.88
C PRO A 256 -9.61 8.92 6.51
N SER A 257 -9.26 7.94 5.70
CA SER A 257 -8.52 8.10 4.45
C SER A 257 -9.15 7.30 3.32
N PRO A 258 -8.89 7.66 2.04
CA PRO A 258 -9.46 6.94 0.89
C PRO A 258 -8.94 5.52 0.76
N TYR A 259 -7.72 5.23 1.23
CA TYR A 259 -7.11 3.92 1.17
C TYR A 259 -6.78 3.45 2.58
N MET A 260 -7.80 2.97 3.28
CA MET A 260 -7.64 2.29 4.56
C MET A 260 -7.36 0.82 4.29
N PHE A 261 -6.33 0.28 4.92
CA PHE A 261 -5.98 -1.13 4.76
C PHE A 261 -5.53 -1.78 6.05
N TYR A 262 -5.91 -3.03 6.21
CA TYR A 262 -5.38 -3.99 7.17
C TYR A 262 -5.02 -5.26 6.39
N VAL A 263 -3.75 -5.67 6.38
CA VAL A 263 -3.27 -6.87 5.71
C VAL A 263 -2.45 -7.69 6.69
N LYS A 264 -2.80 -8.97 6.86
CA LYS A 264 -2.16 -9.88 7.80
C LYS A 264 -1.72 -11.16 7.09
N PHE A 265 -0.47 -11.53 7.28
CA PHE A 265 0.11 -12.81 6.87
C PHE A 265 0.92 -13.41 8.03
N GLY A 266 0.25 -14.18 8.90
CA GLY A 266 0.86 -14.72 10.11
C GLY A 266 1.30 -13.62 11.06
N GLN A 267 2.63 -13.46 11.23
CA GLN A 267 3.21 -12.44 12.10
C GLN A 267 3.36 -11.07 11.44
N GLU A 268 3.24 -10.99 10.12
CA GLU A 268 3.30 -9.73 9.40
C GLU A 268 1.93 -9.08 9.39
N GLU A 269 1.82 -7.86 9.95
CA GLU A 269 0.61 -7.06 9.93
C GLU A 269 0.92 -5.66 9.43
N LEU A 270 0.25 -5.26 8.37
CA LEU A 270 0.35 -3.92 7.78
C LEU A 270 -0.99 -3.23 7.96
N LEU A 271 -1.00 -2.09 8.61
CA LEU A 271 -2.21 -1.29 8.81
C LEU A 271 -1.91 0.17 8.54
N GLY A 272 -2.82 0.81 7.81
CA GLY A 272 -2.59 2.17 7.37
C GLY A 272 -3.85 2.91 6.96
N ALA A 273 -3.67 4.23 6.93
CA ALA A 273 -4.66 5.21 6.51
C ALA A 273 -4.03 6.09 5.42
N SER A 274 -3.78 5.50 4.25
CA SER A 274 -3.11 6.20 3.17
C SER A 274 -4.05 7.20 2.48
N PRO A 275 -3.62 8.44 2.28
CA PRO A 275 -4.37 9.42 1.51
C PRO A 275 -4.20 9.26 -0.01
N GLU A 276 -3.27 8.38 -0.46
CA GLU A 276 -2.73 8.46 -1.81
C GLU A 276 -2.76 7.13 -2.54
N ILE A 277 -3.36 7.15 -3.73
CA ILE A 277 -3.20 6.07 -4.70
C ILE A 277 -1.79 6.12 -5.28
N LEU A 278 -1.13 4.97 -5.34
CA LEU A 278 0.10 4.84 -6.09
C LEU A 278 -0.20 4.71 -7.57
N ILE A 279 -1.02 3.73 -7.93
CA ILE A 279 -1.45 3.48 -9.30
C ILE A 279 -2.68 2.58 -9.34
N SER A 280 -3.56 2.81 -10.31
CA SER A 280 -4.60 1.86 -10.68
C SER A 280 -4.64 1.64 -12.19
N CYS A 281 -5.13 0.47 -12.58
CA CYS A 281 -5.48 0.16 -13.96
C CYS A 281 -6.87 -0.48 -13.94
N LYS A 282 -7.85 0.20 -14.49
CA LYS A 282 -9.24 -0.29 -14.58
C LYS A 282 -9.66 -0.28 -16.05
N GLN A 283 -10.03 -1.44 -16.59
CA GLN A 283 -10.40 -1.58 -17.99
C GLN A 283 -9.35 -0.98 -18.95
N ASN A 284 -8.09 -1.30 -18.73
CA ASN A 284 -6.92 -0.79 -19.46
C ASN A 284 -6.64 0.71 -19.29
N MET A 285 -7.41 1.47 -18.54
CA MET A 285 -7.12 2.85 -18.21
C MET A 285 -6.27 2.92 -16.94
N ILE A 286 -5.04 3.40 -17.08
CA ILE A 286 -4.11 3.65 -15.98
C ILE A 286 -4.39 5.03 -15.42
N LEU A 287 -4.42 5.13 -14.08
CA LEU A 287 -4.51 6.38 -13.34
C LEU A 287 -3.44 6.40 -12.25
N THR A 288 -2.76 7.52 -12.10
CA THR A 288 -1.92 7.85 -10.94
C THR A 288 -2.13 9.31 -10.57
N THR A 289 -2.08 9.63 -9.27
CA THR A 289 -2.43 10.97 -8.77
C THR A 289 -1.30 11.55 -7.93
N PRO A 290 -0.27 12.15 -8.58
CA PRO A 290 0.79 12.83 -7.83
C PRO A 290 0.19 13.89 -6.91
N THR A 291 0.59 13.81 -5.62
CA THR A 291 0.13 14.69 -4.55
C THR A 291 1.33 15.44 -3.98
N ALA A 292 1.33 16.76 -4.06
CA ALA A 292 2.36 17.62 -3.46
C ALA A 292 1.77 18.96 -3.04
N GLY A 293 2.49 19.65 -2.16
CA GLY A 293 1.99 20.89 -1.58
C GLY A 293 0.94 20.60 -0.49
N THR A 294 1.18 21.14 0.70
CA THR A 294 0.32 20.90 1.84
C THR A 294 0.05 22.21 2.59
N THR A 295 -1.21 22.43 2.92
CA THR A 295 -1.57 23.49 3.88
C THR A 295 -2.63 22.96 4.85
N VAL A 296 -2.72 23.60 6.01
CA VAL A 296 -3.74 23.27 7.03
C VAL A 296 -5.14 23.61 6.54
N ARG A 297 -6.15 23.06 7.19
CA ARG A 297 -7.55 23.47 7.01
C ARG A 297 -7.81 24.80 7.68
N GLY A 298 -8.63 25.64 7.04
CA GLY A 298 -9.15 26.86 7.64
C GLY A 298 -10.19 26.58 8.73
N LYS A 299 -10.28 27.46 9.73
CA LYS A 299 -11.32 27.39 10.77
C LYS A 299 -12.70 27.78 10.25
N THR A 300 -12.74 28.53 9.16
CA THR A 300 -13.96 28.93 8.45
C THR A 300 -13.84 28.55 6.98
N TYR A 301 -14.97 28.53 6.28
CA TYR A 301 -14.99 28.28 4.83
C TYR A 301 -14.12 29.29 4.04
N ASP A 302 -14.22 30.57 4.38
CA ASP A 302 -13.47 31.64 3.69
C ASP A 302 -11.96 31.50 3.94
N GLU A 303 -11.54 31.21 5.17
CA GLU A 303 -10.14 30.96 5.52
C GLU A 303 -9.61 29.72 4.76
N ASP A 304 -10.40 28.65 4.70
CA ASP A 304 -10.06 27.41 4.00
C ASP A 304 -9.85 27.65 2.49
N VAL A 305 -10.71 28.47 1.88
CA VAL A 305 -10.56 28.88 0.47
C VAL A 305 -9.34 29.78 0.25
N GLN A 306 -9.05 30.70 1.19
CA GLN A 306 -7.86 31.57 1.09
C GLN A 306 -6.56 30.76 1.20
N LEU A 307 -6.50 29.79 2.12
CA LEU A 307 -5.35 28.89 2.26
C LEU A 307 -5.14 28.06 0.99
N ALA A 308 -6.22 27.52 0.40
CA ALA A 308 -6.16 26.80 -0.89
C ALA A 308 -5.62 27.67 -2.03
N ARG A 309 -6.11 28.92 -2.14
CA ARG A 309 -5.63 29.86 -3.16
C ARG A 309 -4.16 30.23 -2.96
N LYS A 310 -3.74 30.46 -1.69
CA LYS A 310 -2.34 30.73 -1.37
C LYS A 310 -1.47 29.55 -1.80
N LEU A 311 -1.87 28.31 -1.48
CA LEU A 311 -1.16 27.10 -1.87
C LEU A 311 -1.00 26.98 -3.39
N LEU A 312 -2.09 27.21 -4.16
CA LEU A 312 -2.10 27.19 -5.63
C LEU A 312 -1.37 28.36 -6.29
N SER A 313 -0.93 29.36 -5.51
CA SER A 313 -0.16 30.51 -6.01
C SER A 313 1.28 30.54 -5.52
N ASP A 314 1.68 29.58 -4.68
CA ASP A 314 3.05 29.48 -4.19
C ASP A 314 3.98 28.92 -5.27
N PRO A 315 4.99 29.69 -5.76
CA PRO A 315 5.86 29.25 -6.85
C PRO A 315 6.66 27.99 -6.51
N LYS A 316 7.01 27.78 -5.23
CA LYS A 316 7.77 26.60 -4.77
C LYS A 316 6.87 25.35 -4.87
N GLU A 317 5.67 25.42 -4.31
CA GLU A 317 4.72 24.30 -4.30
C GLU A 317 4.29 23.93 -5.72
N ILE A 318 4.10 24.91 -6.60
CA ILE A 318 3.81 24.70 -8.04
C ILE A 318 4.98 23.99 -8.73
N ALA A 319 6.23 24.41 -8.48
CA ALA A 319 7.40 23.83 -9.12
C ALA A 319 7.61 22.38 -8.67
N GLU A 320 7.45 22.09 -7.38
CA GLU A 320 7.54 20.74 -6.81
C GLU A 320 6.44 19.84 -7.38
N HIS A 321 5.20 20.33 -7.42
CA HIS A 321 4.08 19.57 -7.98
C HIS A 321 4.28 19.25 -9.47
N ASN A 322 4.72 20.22 -10.28
CA ASN A 322 5.02 20.00 -11.69
C ASN A 322 6.10 18.93 -11.90
N MET A 323 7.13 18.91 -11.05
CA MET A 323 8.17 17.89 -11.09
C MET A 323 7.59 16.48 -10.85
N LEU A 324 6.71 16.33 -9.86
CA LEU A 324 6.04 15.06 -9.59
C LEU A 324 5.09 14.65 -10.72
N VAL A 325 4.32 15.58 -11.27
CA VAL A 325 3.45 15.31 -12.44
C VAL A 325 4.28 14.80 -13.62
N ASP A 326 5.43 15.42 -13.90
CA ASP A 326 6.28 14.97 -14.99
C ASP A 326 6.92 13.61 -14.72
N LEU A 327 7.31 13.34 -13.48
CA LEU A 327 7.82 12.04 -13.04
C LEU A 327 6.76 10.94 -13.26
N HIS A 328 5.52 11.15 -12.82
CA HIS A 328 4.43 10.19 -13.00
C HIS A 328 4.06 9.97 -14.48
N ARG A 329 4.07 11.04 -15.29
CA ARG A 329 3.92 10.93 -16.75
C ARG A 329 5.00 10.04 -17.37
N ASN A 330 6.26 10.27 -16.99
CA ASN A 330 7.39 9.48 -17.46
C ASN A 330 7.26 8.01 -17.04
N ASP A 331 6.89 7.74 -15.79
CA ASP A 331 6.72 6.39 -15.28
C ASP A 331 5.67 5.62 -16.07
N ILE A 332 4.43 6.11 -16.18
CA ILE A 332 3.36 5.38 -16.87
C ILE A 332 3.57 5.32 -18.40
N SER A 333 4.35 6.25 -18.99
CA SER A 333 4.63 6.24 -20.42
C SER A 333 5.34 4.97 -20.90
N ARG A 334 6.05 4.27 -20.00
CA ARG A 334 6.77 3.02 -20.29
C ARG A 334 5.84 1.82 -20.55
N VAL A 335 4.59 1.92 -20.12
CA VAL A 335 3.60 0.83 -20.21
C VAL A 335 2.33 1.25 -20.96
N CYS A 336 2.19 2.52 -21.31
CA CYS A 336 1.06 3.03 -22.05
C CYS A 336 1.26 2.98 -23.58
N GLN A 337 0.16 2.88 -24.30
CA GLN A 337 0.14 3.07 -25.73
C GLN A 337 0.69 4.46 -26.08
N PRO A 338 1.57 4.58 -27.10
CA PRO A 338 2.14 5.87 -27.51
C PRO A 338 1.08 6.94 -27.77
N GLY A 339 1.28 8.12 -27.19
CA GLY A 339 0.40 9.28 -27.38
C GLY A 339 -0.88 9.28 -26.52
N THR A 340 -1.10 8.29 -25.66
CA THR A 340 -2.28 8.23 -24.80
C THR A 340 -2.09 8.86 -23.42
N VAL A 341 -0.84 9.04 -22.97
CA VAL A 341 -0.55 9.66 -21.67
C VAL A 341 -0.89 11.14 -21.69
N LYS A 342 -1.73 11.56 -20.76
CA LYS A 342 -2.15 12.95 -20.59
C LYS A 342 -2.43 13.28 -19.14
N ILE A 343 -2.43 14.57 -18.82
CA ILE A 343 -2.94 15.10 -17.56
C ILE A 343 -4.43 15.37 -17.79
N SER A 344 -5.31 14.64 -17.12
CA SER A 344 -6.75 14.84 -17.24
C SER A 344 -7.24 16.00 -16.38
N ASP A 345 -6.68 16.17 -15.20
CA ASP A 345 -6.93 17.26 -14.29
C ASP A 345 -5.60 17.76 -13.68
N LEU A 346 -5.33 19.05 -13.80
CA LEU A 346 -4.09 19.66 -13.33
C LEU A 346 -4.35 20.56 -12.11
N MET A 347 -3.60 20.33 -11.02
CA MET A 347 -3.52 21.22 -9.86
C MET A 347 -4.89 21.57 -9.25
N TYR A 348 -5.64 20.58 -8.84
CA TYR A 348 -6.85 20.80 -8.04
C TYR A 348 -6.59 20.53 -6.55
N ILE A 349 -7.47 21.05 -5.69
CA ILE A 349 -7.34 20.88 -4.23
C ILE A 349 -8.18 19.69 -3.77
N ILE A 350 -7.54 18.76 -3.06
CA ILE A 350 -8.24 17.77 -2.22
C ILE A 350 -8.16 18.19 -0.76
N LYS A 351 -9.30 18.11 -0.06
CA LYS A 351 -9.44 18.47 1.35
C LYS A 351 -9.61 17.21 2.19
N PHE A 352 -8.71 17.01 3.14
CA PHE A 352 -8.80 15.98 4.18
C PHE A 352 -9.24 16.61 5.51
N SER A 353 -9.31 15.80 6.57
CA SER A 353 -9.78 16.28 7.89
C SER A 353 -8.94 17.44 8.45
N HIS A 354 -7.62 17.39 8.30
CA HIS A 354 -6.68 18.33 8.92
C HIS A 354 -5.85 19.14 7.93
N VAL A 355 -5.75 18.69 6.69
CA VAL A 355 -4.92 19.29 5.65
C VAL A 355 -5.63 19.33 4.31
N GLN A 356 -5.11 20.14 3.40
CA GLN A 356 -5.48 20.14 1.98
C GLN A 356 -4.21 20.10 1.13
N HIS A 357 -4.30 19.41 -0.01
CA HIS A 357 -3.18 19.15 -0.91
C HIS A 357 -3.48 19.59 -2.34
N ILE A 358 -2.43 19.91 -3.10
CA ILE A 358 -2.49 20.01 -4.56
C ILE A 358 -2.38 18.61 -5.13
N VAL A 359 -3.25 18.26 -6.04
CA VAL A 359 -3.31 16.96 -6.72
C VAL A 359 -3.49 17.15 -8.21
N SER A 360 -2.97 16.25 -9.01
CA SER A 360 -3.23 16.16 -10.45
C SER A 360 -3.51 14.71 -10.84
N ASP A 361 -4.31 14.53 -11.89
CA ASP A 361 -4.59 13.21 -12.44
C ASP A 361 -3.78 12.99 -13.72
N VAL A 362 -2.96 11.97 -13.72
CA VAL A 362 -2.20 11.52 -14.88
C VAL A 362 -2.76 10.18 -15.34
N VAL A 363 -3.23 10.14 -16.57
CA VAL A 363 -3.89 8.96 -17.16
C VAL A 363 -3.23 8.51 -18.44
N GLY A 364 -3.41 7.23 -18.78
CA GLY A 364 -2.98 6.65 -20.05
C GLY A 364 -3.69 5.32 -20.32
N PHE A 365 -3.60 4.80 -21.54
CA PHE A 365 -4.14 3.49 -21.87
C PHE A 365 -3.02 2.46 -21.93
N LEU A 366 -3.20 1.34 -21.22
CA LEU A 366 -2.26 0.23 -21.18
C LEU A 366 -1.97 -0.31 -22.58
N ASP A 367 -0.70 -0.55 -22.88
CA ASP A 367 -0.29 -1.21 -24.12
C ASP A 367 -0.73 -2.68 -24.13
N ASN A 368 -1.19 -3.18 -25.28
CA ASN A 368 -1.71 -4.54 -25.40
C ASN A 368 -0.68 -5.66 -25.10
N SER A 369 0.62 -5.34 -25.12
CA SER A 369 1.69 -6.27 -24.76
C SER A 369 2.02 -6.29 -23.27
N LYS A 370 1.33 -5.48 -22.46
CA LYS A 370 1.54 -5.26 -21.04
C LYS A 370 0.34 -5.73 -20.22
N ASN A 371 0.55 -5.97 -18.94
CA ASN A 371 -0.50 -6.36 -18.00
C ASN A 371 -0.40 -5.57 -16.68
N ALA A 372 -1.28 -5.86 -15.74
CA ALA A 372 -1.36 -5.17 -14.45
C ALA A 372 -0.04 -5.22 -13.65
N PHE A 373 0.75 -6.29 -13.77
CA PHE A 373 2.06 -6.40 -13.12
C PHE A 373 3.06 -5.39 -13.69
N ASP A 374 3.06 -5.18 -15.03
CA ASP A 374 3.89 -4.15 -15.66
C ASP A 374 3.50 -2.75 -15.16
N VAL A 375 2.19 -2.52 -14.94
CA VAL A 375 1.67 -1.24 -14.43
C VAL A 375 2.25 -0.93 -13.06
N LEU A 376 2.21 -1.87 -12.11
CA LEU A 376 2.80 -1.65 -10.78
C LEU A 376 4.32 -1.48 -10.85
N ALA A 377 5.02 -2.33 -11.61
CA ALA A 377 6.47 -2.28 -11.73
C ALA A 377 7.01 -0.94 -12.26
N THR A 378 6.25 -0.27 -13.14
CA THR A 378 6.70 0.98 -13.77
C THR A 378 6.77 2.17 -12.81
N ILE A 379 5.94 2.18 -11.75
CA ILE A 379 5.86 3.29 -10.80
C ILE A 379 6.63 3.05 -9.50
N LEU A 380 6.89 1.78 -9.14
CA LEU A 380 7.58 1.42 -7.89
C LEU A 380 9.07 1.76 -7.90
N PRO A 381 9.57 2.35 -6.78
CA PRO A 381 8.81 2.98 -5.71
C PRO A 381 8.20 4.31 -6.14
N GLY A 382 7.17 4.77 -5.41
CA GLY A 382 6.46 6.00 -5.72
C GLY A 382 7.35 7.25 -5.69
N GLY A 383 7.15 8.16 -6.65
CA GLY A 383 7.92 9.41 -6.77
C GLY A 383 7.82 10.31 -5.54
N VAL A 384 6.65 10.36 -4.92
CA VAL A 384 6.34 11.17 -3.72
C VAL A 384 7.19 10.79 -2.49
N VAL A 385 7.65 9.55 -2.42
CA VAL A 385 8.50 9.05 -1.31
C VAL A 385 9.94 8.78 -1.74
N THR A 386 10.31 9.16 -2.97
CA THR A 386 11.69 9.03 -3.48
C THR A 386 12.22 10.37 -3.96
N GLY A 387 11.77 10.88 -5.07
CA GLY A 387 12.22 12.13 -5.70
C GLY A 387 12.62 11.96 -7.16
N ALA A 388 13.31 12.96 -7.70
CA ALA A 388 13.64 13.01 -9.12
C ALA A 388 15.09 13.49 -9.37
N PRO A 389 15.84 12.82 -10.29
CA PRO A 389 15.53 11.59 -11.06
C PRO A 389 15.46 10.33 -10.17
N LYS A 390 14.48 9.46 -10.40
CA LYS A 390 14.11 8.35 -9.49
C LYS A 390 15.30 7.47 -9.09
N ILE A 391 16.01 6.90 -10.05
CA ILE A 391 17.08 5.90 -9.76
C ILE A 391 18.22 6.50 -8.96
N GLU A 392 18.69 7.69 -9.33
CA GLU A 392 19.76 8.35 -8.61
C GLU A 392 19.34 8.78 -7.21
N THR A 393 18.09 9.21 -7.09
CA THR A 393 17.52 9.59 -5.79
C THR A 393 17.39 8.39 -4.84
N ILE A 394 17.02 7.20 -5.35
CA ILE A 394 16.98 5.97 -4.55
C ILE A 394 18.37 5.62 -3.99
N LYS A 395 19.44 5.77 -4.78
CA LYS A 395 20.82 5.57 -4.29
C LYS A 395 21.17 6.56 -3.17
N ILE A 396 20.79 7.83 -3.35
CA ILE A 396 21.01 8.87 -2.32
C ILE A 396 20.25 8.52 -1.03
N ILE A 397 19.04 8.02 -1.13
CA ILE A 397 18.22 7.60 0.02
C ILE A 397 18.90 6.42 0.73
N ASP A 398 19.29 5.39 0.00
CA ASP A 398 19.95 4.20 0.54
C ASP A 398 21.25 4.55 1.28
N GLU A 399 22.08 5.44 0.70
CA GLU A 399 23.29 5.96 1.33
C GLU A 399 23.03 6.74 2.64
N ASN A 400 21.83 7.29 2.84
CA ASN A 400 21.49 8.19 3.94
C ASN A 400 20.62 7.59 5.03
N GLU A 401 19.72 6.65 4.71
CA GLU A 401 18.85 6.03 5.70
C GLU A 401 19.49 4.84 6.44
N ASN A 402 20.52 4.22 5.86
CA ASN A 402 21.31 3.10 6.41
C ASN A 402 20.48 1.89 6.86
N MET A 403 19.25 1.76 6.41
CA MET A 403 18.40 0.59 6.69
C MET A 403 17.26 0.48 5.68
N PRO A 404 16.88 -0.76 5.34
CA PRO A 404 15.82 -1.00 4.37
C PRO A 404 14.49 -0.40 4.84
N ARG A 405 13.72 0.14 3.91
CA ARG A 405 12.42 0.76 4.18
C ARG A 405 11.34 -0.28 4.46
N GLY A 406 11.40 -1.43 3.78
CA GLY A 406 10.36 -2.45 3.81
C GLY A 406 9.09 -1.99 3.11
N PRO A 407 7.89 -2.26 3.65
CA PRO A 407 6.63 -1.84 3.04
C PRO A 407 6.47 -0.32 2.88
N TYR A 408 7.12 0.52 3.72
CA TYR A 408 7.07 1.98 3.55
C TYR A 408 7.61 2.41 2.19
N GLY A 409 6.82 3.18 1.46
CA GLY A 409 7.20 3.63 0.11
C GLY A 409 7.15 2.55 -0.98
N GLY A 410 6.68 1.36 -0.63
CA GLY A 410 6.32 0.30 -1.55
C GLY A 410 4.88 0.41 -2.05
N ALA A 411 4.11 -0.68 -2.01
CA ALA A 411 2.71 -0.70 -2.40
C ALA A 411 1.88 -1.68 -1.55
N VAL A 412 0.63 -1.34 -1.27
CA VAL A 412 -0.39 -2.26 -0.72
C VAL A 412 -1.61 -2.21 -1.61
N GLY A 413 -2.14 -3.37 -1.98
CA GLY A 413 -3.30 -3.43 -2.85
C GLY A 413 -3.51 -4.78 -3.51
N ARG A 414 -4.01 -4.78 -4.73
CA ARG A 414 -4.46 -5.99 -5.43
C ARG A 414 -4.15 -6.00 -6.92
N PHE A 415 -3.91 -7.20 -7.42
CA PHE A 415 -4.14 -7.60 -8.80
C PHE A 415 -5.44 -8.39 -8.83
N SER A 416 -6.47 -7.86 -9.45
CA SER A 416 -7.81 -8.44 -9.47
C SER A 416 -7.92 -9.65 -10.40
N MET A 417 -8.87 -10.53 -10.11
CA MET A 417 -9.27 -11.60 -11.05
C MET A 417 -9.79 -11.07 -12.38
N SER A 418 -10.25 -9.82 -12.45
CA SER A 418 -10.67 -9.15 -13.71
C SER A 418 -9.51 -8.72 -14.61
N GLY A 419 -8.25 -8.79 -14.13
CA GLY A 419 -7.07 -8.25 -14.82
C GLY A 419 -6.76 -6.79 -14.47
N ASP A 420 -7.61 -6.14 -13.70
CA ASP A 420 -7.38 -4.80 -13.17
C ASP A 420 -6.37 -4.80 -12.01
N CYS A 421 -5.84 -3.65 -11.64
CA CYS A 421 -5.06 -3.49 -10.40
C CYS A 421 -5.35 -2.16 -9.71
N ASP A 422 -5.15 -2.16 -8.38
CA ASP A 422 -5.31 -0.98 -7.53
C ASP A 422 -4.36 -1.07 -6.35
N PHE A 423 -3.42 -0.11 -6.26
CA PHE A 423 -2.40 -0.06 -5.22
C PHE A 423 -2.28 1.32 -4.63
N CYS A 424 -2.30 1.41 -3.31
CA CYS A 424 -2.00 2.65 -2.59
C CYS A 424 -0.53 2.69 -2.16
N LEU A 425 -0.05 3.91 -1.89
CA LEU A 425 1.24 4.16 -1.29
C LEU A 425 1.14 3.97 0.24
N PRO A 426 1.83 3.00 0.85
CA PRO A 426 1.73 2.74 2.29
C PRO A 426 2.51 3.79 3.11
N ILE A 427 1.91 4.95 3.25
CA ILE A 427 2.30 6.05 4.14
C ILE A 427 1.24 6.22 5.23
N ARG A 428 1.55 6.93 6.31
CA ARG A 428 0.66 7.06 7.50
C ARG A 428 0.23 5.70 8.02
N SER A 429 1.19 4.79 8.11
CA SER A 429 0.99 3.37 8.34
C SER A 429 1.93 2.87 9.44
N ILE A 430 1.55 1.74 10.04
CA ILE A 430 2.40 0.99 10.95
C ILE A 430 2.58 -0.42 10.40
N PHE A 431 3.78 -0.93 10.52
CA PHE A 431 4.20 -2.23 10.02
C PHE A 431 4.71 -3.05 11.19
N CYS A 432 4.09 -4.21 11.41
CA CYS A 432 4.37 -5.07 12.55
C CYS A 432 4.83 -6.45 12.09
N TYR A 433 5.82 -6.99 12.79
CA TYR A 433 6.22 -8.38 12.73
C TYR A 433 6.18 -8.95 14.16
N GLY A 434 5.08 -9.64 14.48
CA GLY A 434 4.77 -9.97 15.86
C GLY A 434 4.61 -8.72 16.73
N ASP A 435 5.38 -8.63 17.80
CA ASP A 435 5.35 -7.48 18.72
C ASP A 435 6.25 -6.32 18.26
N LYS A 436 7.18 -6.55 17.32
CA LYS A 436 8.04 -5.49 16.78
C LYS A 436 7.29 -4.71 15.71
N CYS A 437 7.12 -3.42 15.94
CA CYS A 437 6.43 -2.55 14.99
C CYS A 437 7.25 -1.30 14.68
N TYR A 438 7.03 -0.72 13.49
CA TYR A 438 7.59 0.58 13.17
C TYR A 438 6.62 1.42 12.34
N ALA A 439 6.73 2.73 12.50
CA ALA A 439 6.17 3.73 11.59
C ALA A 439 7.33 4.49 10.94
N GLN A 440 7.22 4.83 9.67
CA GLN A 440 8.24 5.58 8.93
C GLN A 440 7.60 6.75 8.19
N THR A 441 8.36 7.83 8.07
CA THR A 441 8.05 8.95 7.18
C THR A 441 9.34 9.65 6.75
N SER A 442 9.23 10.54 5.77
CA SER A 442 10.34 11.30 5.20
C SER A 442 9.98 12.78 5.03
N ALA A 443 11.00 13.57 4.73
CA ALA A 443 10.89 14.97 4.30
C ALA A 443 11.58 15.13 2.95
N GLY A 444 11.00 15.97 2.09
CA GLY A 444 11.51 16.28 0.76
C GLY A 444 12.67 17.27 0.81
N VAL A 445 13.90 16.76 0.79
CA VAL A 445 15.10 17.59 0.82
C VAL A 445 15.34 18.18 -0.56
N VAL A 446 15.43 19.52 -0.61
CA VAL A 446 15.74 20.33 -1.79
C VAL A 446 16.96 21.22 -1.52
N TYR A 447 17.40 21.96 -2.53
CA TYR A 447 18.59 22.84 -2.45
C TYR A 447 18.57 23.80 -1.23
N ASP A 448 17.41 24.43 -0.96
CA ASP A 448 17.24 25.43 0.10
C ASP A 448 16.75 24.83 1.44
N SER A 449 16.64 23.50 1.55
CA SER A 449 16.23 22.83 2.78
C SER A 449 17.11 23.20 3.97
N VAL A 450 16.49 23.36 5.14
CA VAL A 450 17.16 23.61 6.41
C VAL A 450 17.08 22.35 7.27
N PRO A 451 18.20 21.69 7.58
CA PRO A 451 18.20 20.35 8.19
C PRO A 451 17.37 20.22 9.46
N GLU A 452 17.40 21.23 10.32
CA GLU A 452 16.60 21.25 11.56
C GLU A 452 15.09 21.32 11.29
N LYS A 453 14.68 22.01 10.20
CA LYS A 453 13.28 22.07 9.79
C LYS A 453 12.80 20.73 9.23
N GLU A 454 13.62 20.08 8.41
CA GLU A 454 13.31 18.75 7.87
C GLU A 454 13.20 17.72 9.00
N TYR A 455 14.10 17.76 9.99
CA TYR A 455 13.96 16.93 11.20
C TYR A 455 12.66 17.18 11.95
N ALA A 456 12.31 18.45 12.13
CA ALA A 456 11.07 18.84 12.80
C ALA A 456 9.84 18.36 12.01
N GLU A 457 9.88 18.41 10.67
CA GLU A 457 8.80 17.93 9.81
C GLU A 457 8.59 16.42 9.95
N VAL A 458 9.67 15.61 9.82
CA VAL A 458 9.59 14.16 10.01
C VAL A 458 9.07 13.82 11.41
N THR A 459 9.60 14.48 12.45
CA THR A 459 9.16 14.28 13.83
C THR A 459 7.68 14.62 14.01
N HIS A 460 7.21 15.73 13.42
CA HIS A 460 5.81 16.13 13.47
C HIS A 460 4.88 15.14 12.75
N LYS A 461 5.28 14.64 11.58
CA LYS A 461 4.52 13.61 10.84
C LYS A 461 4.40 12.31 11.65
N LEU A 462 5.43 11.92 12.41
CA LEU A 462 5.41 10.74 13.28
C LEU A 462 4.66 10.95 14.59
N ALA A 463 4.54 12.20 15.08
CA ALA A 463 3.95 12.52 16.37
C ALA A 463 2.46 12.09 16.47
N ALA A 464 1.69 12.22 15.38
CA ALA A 464 0.29 11.80 15.37
C ALA A 464 0.14 10.29 15.57
N MET A 465 0.98 9.49 14.93
CA MET A 465 1.00 8.03 15.12
C MET A 465 1.46 7.67 16.54
N LYS A 466 2.51 8.33 17.04
CA LYS A 466 3.01 8.12 18.39
C LYS A 466 1.93 8.41 19.44
N GLN A 467 1.25 9.56 19.34
CA GLN A 467 0.15 9.92 20.25
C GLN A 467 -0.98 8.89 20.21
N ALA A 468 -1.38 8.45 19.01
CA ALA A 468 -2.41 7.42 18.87
C ALA A 468 -2.04 6.10 19.57
N LEU A 469 -0.78 5.69 19.49
CA LEU A 469 -0.28 4.49 20.13
C LEU A 469 -0.18 4.64 21.65
N GLU A 470 0.26 5.80 22.15
CA GLU A 470 0.34 6.10 23.58
C GLU A 470 -1.06 6.09 24.23
N GLU A 471 -2.06 6.70 23.58
CA GLU A 471 -3.45 6.69 24.04
C GLU A 471 -4.02 5.25 24.14
N LEU A 472 -3.66 4.35 23.19
CA LEU A 472 -4.09 2.95 23.20
C LEU A 472 -3.38 2.10 24.25
N GLY A 473 -2.15 2.44 24.62
CA GLY A 473 -1.37 1.75 25.64
C GLY A 473 -1.65 2.22 27.07
N GLY A 474 -2.54 3.19 27.26
CA GLY A 474 -2.91 3.71 28.59
C GLY A 474 -1.78 4.49 29.29
N ILE A 475 -0.86 5.10 28.52
CA ILE A 475 0.30 5.87 29.03
C ILE A 475 0.06 7.37 28.85
#